data_ef301440dfb14b0845a0def934088f64
#
_entry.id   ef301440dfb14b0845a0def934088f64
#
_cell.length_a   1.000
_cell.length_b   1.000
_cell.length_c   1.000
_cell.angle_alpha   90.00
_cell.angle_beta   90.00
_cell.angle_gamma   90.00
#
_symmetry.space_group_name_H-M   'P 1'
#
loop_
_entity.id
_entity.type
_entity.pdbx_description
1 polymer ?
#
loop_
_entity_poly.entity_id
_entity_poly.type
_entity_poly.pdbx_seq_one_letter_code
_entity_poly.pdbx_strand_id
1 'polypeptide(L)'
;MVQDLRPNGLSMGTRKDGLEVDHIPFPMPETRWILRQNWKKLTFLHWKVDPELLRAHLPDDLELDLFEGDAYVGCIPFVMEDVRPSGVPAVPGISTFGEFNIRTYVVKNGVPGVFFLTLDAKSRVTCLYANWRYGLTYRYAKCSVKGEFDEGYRWSSVRKKDGVGLNGSSKPTSEVRQANPGTLEYFLFERYSLYTVRKGKLHHGYTHHLKWWYCDAEASISENSLVESYNLGISDATTPEFIHMSKGVNVVTWHMLPLEGAS
;
A
#
# COMPACT_ATOMS: atom_id res chain seq x y z
N MET A 1 -16.60 7.58 7.42
CA MET A 1 -16.03 8.57 8.38
C MET A 1 -15.10 7.79 9.30
N VAL A 2 -13.77 7.97 9.18
CA VAL A 2 -12.83 7.28 10.08
C VAL A 2 -13.04 7.86 11.48
N GLN A 3 -13.59 7.06 12.39
CA GLN A 3 -13.71 7.45 13.80
C GLN A 3 -12.33 7.57 14.41
N ASP A 4 -12.07 8.66 15.11
CA ASP A 4 -10.85 8.82 15.90
C ASP A 4 -10.92 7.86 17.10
N LEU A 5 -10.15 6.79 17.03
CA LEU A 5 -10.10 5.74 18.06
C LEU A 5 -9.16 6.08 19.21
N ARG A 6 -8.69 7.30 19.30
CA ARG A 6 -7.80 7.74 20.39
C ARG A 6 -8.58 7.91 21.69
N PRO A 7 -8.03 7.45 22.83
CA PRO A 7 -8.61 7.76 24.13
C PRO A 7 -8.65 9.26 24.38
N ASN A 8 -9.76 9.77 24.89
CA ASN A 8 -9.91 11.18 25.26
C ASN A 8 -8.80 11.63 26.21
N GLY A 9 -8.00 12.61 25.82
CA GLY A 9 -7.04 13.31 26.69
C GLY A 9 -5.56 12.98 26.49
N LEU A 10 -5.16 12.13 25.56
CA LEU A 10 -3.74 11.97 25.20
C LEU A 10 -3.35 13.01 24.15
N SER A 11 -2.65 14.06 24.57
CA SER A 11 -1.82 14.86 23.67
C SER A 11 -0.75 13.95 23.10
N MET A 12 -0.94 13.53 21.85
CA MET A 12 0.00 12.68 21.16
C MET A 12 1.04 13.58 20.49
N GLY A 13 2.05 13.95 21.23
CA GLY A 13 3.24 14.58 20.71
C GLY A 13 4.13 13.59 19.97
N THR A 14 5.30 14.05 19.60
CA THR A 14 6.35 13.22 19.04
C THR A 14 6.67 12.06 19.99
N ARG A 15 6.67 10.84 19.49
CA ARG A 15 7.07 9.64 20.24
C ARG A 15 8.53 9.73 20.70
N LYS A 16 8.93 8.94 21.70
CA LYS A 16 10.32 8.87 22.21
C LYS A 16 11.35 8.53 21.12
N ASP A 17 10.93 7.87 20.05
CA ASP A 17 11.75 7.52 18.87
C ASP A 17 11.72 8.57 17.76
N GLY A 18 11.14 9.75 18.01
CA GLY A 18 11.11 10.90 17.11
C GLY A 18 10.01 10.86 16.04
N LEU A 19 9.10 9.89 16.09
CA LEU A 19 8.00 9.80 15.12
C LEU A 19 6.85 10.73 15.49
N GLU A 20 6.39 11.55 14.54
CA GLU A 20 5.16 12.34 14.64
C GLU A 20 3.97 11.43 14.38
N VAL A 21 3.02 11.35 15.34
CA VAL A 21 1.89 10.42 15.26
C VAL A 21 0.52 11.11 15.35
N ASP A 22 0.47 12.43 15.45
CA ASP A 22 -0.78 13.19 15.62
C ASP A 22 -1.77 13.04 14.46
N HIS A 23 -1.25 12.73 13.28
CA HIS A 23 -2.04 12.52 12.07
C HIS A 23 -2.65 11.12 11.97
N ILE A 24 -2.27 10.18 12.84
CA ILE A 24 -2.72 8.78 12.80
C ILE A 24 -3.97 8.64 13.68
N PRO A 25 -5.10 8.09 13.15
CA PRO A 25 -6.39 8.09 13.84
C PRO A 25 -6.52 7.04 14.96
N PHE A 26 -5.47 6.26 15.23
CA PHE A 26 -5.44 5.21 16.24
C PHE A 26 -4.08 5.12 16.93
N PRO A 27 -4.00 4.52 18.14
CA PRO A 27 -2.75 4.40 18.86
C PRO A 27 -1.71 3.54 18.12
N MET A 28 -0.47 4.03 18.06
CA MET A 28 0.66 3.28 17.52
C MET A 28 1.35 2.44 18.60
N PRO A 29 1.98 1.29 18.24
CA PRO A 29 2.68 0.45 19.20
C PRO A 29 3.75 1.23 19.95
N GLU A 30 3.86 1.02 21.27
CA GLU A 30 4.93 1.61 22.07
C GLU A 30 6.30 0.96 21.83
N THR A 31 6.29 -0.26 21.29
CA THR A 31 7.51 -0.98 20.93
C THR A 31 8.26 -0.28 19.81
N ARG A 32 9.56 -0.57 19.70
CA ARG A 32 10.40 -0.03 18.62
C ARG A 32 10.00 -0.65 17.29
N TRP A 33 9.99 0.18 16.23
CA TRP A 33 9.86 -0.29 14.85
C TRP A 33 11.06 -1.17 14.45
N ILE A 34 10.84 -2.08 13.50
CA ILE A 34 11.82 -3.11 13.13
C ILE A 34 12.41 -2.94 11.74
N LEU A 35 11.69 -2.29 10.84
CA LEU A 35 12.12 -2.13 9.46
C LEU A 35 11.96 -0.67 9.04
N ARG A 36 12.96 -0.14 8.33
CA ARG A 36 12.91 1.16 7.66
C ARG A 36 12.99 0.96 6.17
N GLN A 37 12.25 1.78 5.42
CA GLN A 37 12.19 1.77 3.97
C GLN A 37 11.76 3.13 3.46
N ASN A 38 12.11 3.47 2.24
CA ASN A 38 11.64 4.67 1.56
C ASN A 38 10.82 4.22 0.35
N TRP A 39 9.59 4.74 0.24
CA TRP A 39 8.76 4.53 -0.92
C TRP A 39 8.91 5.75 -1.83
N LYS A 40 9.31 5.54 -3.08
CA LYS A 40 9.65 6.59 -4.03
C LYS A 40 8.95 6.37 -5.37
N LYS A 41 8.74 7.46 -6.11
CA LYS A 41 8.23 7.44 -7.49
C LYS A 41 6.89 6.68 -7.61
N LEU A 42 5.92 7.02 -6.74
CA LEU A 42 4.64 6.32 -6.70
C LEU A 42 3.67 6.86 -7.75
N THR A 43 3.01 5.94 -8.42
CA THR A 43 1.75 6.19 -9.13
C THR A 43 0.65 5.42 -8.43
N PHE A 44 -0.46 6.06 -8.13
CA PHE A 44 -1.63 5.44 -7.53
C PHE A 44 -2.72 5.35 -8.61
N LEU A 45 -3.04 4.14 -9.02
CA LEU A 45 -4.09 3.83 -9.97
C LEU A 45 -5.24 3.17 -9.22
N HIS A 46 -6.44 3.76 -9.24
CA HIS A 46 -7.57 3.23 -8.48
C HIS A 46 -8.81 3.06 -9.37
N TRP A 47 -9.52 1.98 -9.09
CA TRP A 47 -10.80 1.63 -9.67
C TRP A 47 -11.82 1.43 -8.56
N LYS A 48 -13.03 1.92 -8.81
CA LYS A 48 -14.21 1.53 -8.08
C LYS A 48 -14.60 0.12 -8.53
N VAL A 49 -14.94 -0.73 -7.58
CA VAL A 49 -15.23 -2.15 -7.86
C VAL A 49 -16.48 -2.61 -7.12
N ASP A 50 -17.10 -3.66 -7.63
CA ASP A 50 -18.20 -4.32 -6.95
C ASP A 50 -17.71 -4.90 -5.60
N PRO A 51 -18.31 -4.48 -4.46
CA PRO A 51 -17.92 -4.98 -3.15
C PRO A 51 -18.07 -6.51 -3.01
N GLU A 52 -19.07 -7.12 -3.65
CA GLU A 52 -19.30 -8.57 -3.58
C GLU A 52 -18.18 -9.34 -4.29
N LEU A 53 -17.75 -8.88 -5.46
CA LEU A 53 -16.64 -9.48 -6.19
C LEU A 53 -15.33 -9.33 -5.42
N LEU A 54 -15.09 -8.17 -4.82
CA LEU A 54 -13.89 -7.92 -4.04
C LEU A 54 -13.88 -8.72 -2.73
N ARG A 55 -15.03 -8.89 -2.09
CA ARG A 55 -15.22 -9.65 -0.85
C ARG A 55 -14.72 -11.11 -1.00
N ALA A 56 -14.90 -11.72 -2.16
CA ALA A 56 -14.46 -13.09 -2.43
C ALA A 56 -12.93 -13.27 -2.34
N HIS A 57 -12.16 -12.18 -2.38
CA HIS A 57 -10.69 -12.20 -2.25
C HIS A 57 -10.18 -11.94 -0.82
N LEU A 58 -11.08 -11.70 0.13
CA LEU A 58 -10.73 -11.38 1.51
C LEU A 58 -11.02 -12.57 2.45
N PRO A 59 -10.25 -12.72 3.55
CA PRO A 59 -10.60 -13.64 4.60
C PRO A 59 -11.93 -13.26 5.27
N ASP A 60 -12.68 -14.25 5.78
CA ASP A 60 -14.02 -14.04 6.36
C ASP A 60 -14.01 -13.08 7.55
N ASP A 61 -12.96 -13.09 8.34
CA ASP A 61 -12.79 -12.25 9.54
C ASP A 61 -12.43 -10.79 9.25
N LEU A 62 -12.26 -10.39 7.99
CA LEU A 62 -11.83 -9.04 7.61
C LEU A 62 -12.94 -8.34 6.83
N GLU A 63 -13.30 -7.14 7.23
CA GLU A 63 -14.37 -6.37 6.60
C GLU A 63 -13.79 -5.41 5.54
N LEU A 64 -14.55 -5.19 4.44
CA LEU A 64 -14.26 -4.11 3.50
C LEU A 64 -14.48 -2.76 4.19
N ASP A 65 -13.52 -1.85 3.99
CA ASP A 65 -13.70 -0.44 4.33
C ASP A 65 -14.19 0.27 3.08
N LEU A 66 -15.38 0.84 3.15
CA LEU A 66 -16.06 1.48 2.02
C LEU A 66 -16.02 3.00 2.16
N PHE A 67 -15.84 3.69 1.06
CA PHE A 67 -16.00 5.14 1.01
C PHE A 67 -17.30 5.49 0.29
N GLU A 68 -18.23 6.14 1.00
CA GLU A 68 -19.59 6.46 0.51
C GLU A 68 -20.35 5.26 -0.07
N GLY A 69 -20.10 4.06 0.48
CA GLY A 69 -20.72 2.81 0.06
C GLY A 69 -19.99 2.07 -1.06
N ASP A 70 -18.91 2.62 -1.59
CA ASP A 70 -18.13 2.05 -2.68
C ASP A 70 -16.86 1.36 -2.18
N ALA A 71 -16.50 0.24 -2.83
CA ALA A 71 -15.23 -0.43 -2.64
C ALA A 71 -14.20 0.00 -3.69
N TYR A 72 -12.94 0.01 -3.30
CA TYR A 72 -11.84 0.42 -4.19
C TYR A 72 -10.73 -0.62 -4.23
N VAL A 73 -10.16 -0.80 -5.40
CA VAL A 73 -8.89 -1.49 -5.58
C VAL A 73 -7.85 -0.50 -6.10
N GLY A 74 -6.64 -0.57 -5.55
CA GLY A 74 -5.50 0.22 -6.02
C GLY A 74 -4.41 -0.64 -6.60
N CYS A 75 -3.83 -0.21 -7.73
CA CYS A 75 -2.58 -0.76 -8.25
C CYS A 75 -1.51 0.34 -8.17
N ILE A 76 -0.43 0.05 -7.44
CA ILE A 76 0.57 1.06 -7.12
C ILE A 76 1.96 0.59 -7.57
N PRO A 77 2.44 1.02 -8.76
CA PRO A 77 3.84 0.92 -9.13
C PRO A 77 4.69 1.96 -8.38
N PHE A 78 5.80 1.52 -7.78
CA PHE A 78 6.74 2.40 -7.08
C PHE A 78 8.13 1.79 -6.93
N VAL A 79 9.06 2.55 -6.39
CA VAL A 79 10.38 2.08 -6.01
C VAL A 79 10.47 1.98 -4.50
N MET A 80 10.81 0.79 -4.02
CA MET A 80 11.21 0.54 -2.65
C MET A 80 12.71 0.81 -2.55
N GLU A 81 13.13 1.76 -1.71
CA GLU A 81 14.54 2.12 -1.52
C GLU A 81 14.98 1.91 -0.07
N ASP A 82 16.25 1.57 0.09
CA ASP A 82 16.92 1.50 1.39
C ASP A 82 16.22 0.60 2.41
N VAL A 83 15.59 -0.46 1.96
CA VAL A 83 14.94 -1.44 2.86
C VAL A 83 15.98 -2.07 3.77
N ARG A 84 15.82 -1.87 5.08
CA ARG A 84 16.76 -2.39 6.07
C ARG A 84 16.14 -2.58 7.44
N PRO A 85 16.61 -3.58 8.20
CA PRO A 85 16.29 -3.68 9.62
C PRO A 85 16.78 -2.47 10.42
N SER A 86 16.14 -2.19 11.54
CA SER A 86 16.58 -1.13 12.45
C SER A 86 18.03 -1.36 12.91
N GLY A 87 18.88 -0.33 12.79
CA GLY A 87 20.27 -0.38 13.20
C GLY A 87 21.22 -1.08 12.21
N VAL A 88 20.72 -1.51 11.04
CA VAL A 88 21.54 -2.16 10.00
C VAL A 88 21.63 -1.25 8.77
N PRO A 89 22.77 -1.12 8.10
CA PRO A 89 22.89 -0.36 6.87
C PRO A 89 22.13 -1.04 5.71
N ALA A 90 21.73 -0.24 4.71
CA ALA A 90 21.15 -0.77 3.48
C ALA A 90 22.21 -1.56 2.68
N VAL A 91 21.79 -2.65 2.02
CA VAL A 91 22.67 -3.49 1.20
C VAL A 91 22.49 -3.11 -0.27
N PRO A 92 23.52 -2.57 -0.95
CA PRO A 92 23.45 -2.23 -2.36
C PRO A 92 22.97 -3.40 -3.24
N GLY A 93 22.08 -3.13 -4.20
CA GLY A 93 21.53 -4.13 -5.11
C GLY A 93 20.44 -5.05 -4.55
N ILE A 94 20.21 -5.05 -3.24
CA ILE A 94 19.16 -5.85 -2.58
C ILE A 94 18.10 -4.93 -1.96
N SER A 95 18.51 -3.83 -1.33
CA SER A 95 17.64 -2.93 -0.59
C SER A 95 16.86 -1.94 -1.46
N THR A 96 17.07 -1.94 -2.79
CA THR A 96 16.40 -1.05 -3.73
C THR A 96 15.88 -1.83 -4.92
N PHE A 97 14.55 -1.79 -5.14
CA PHE A 97 13.89 -2.52 -6.22
C PHE A 97 12.52 -1.92 -6.56
N GLY A 98 12.04 -2.18 -7.78
CA GLY A 98 10.67 -1.85 -8.17
C GLY A 98 9.68 -2.82 -7.54
N GLU A 99 8.55 -2.29 -7.08
CA GLU A 99 7.42 -3.03 -6.54
C GLU A 99 6.12 -2.54 -7.17
N PHE A 100 5.22 -3.49 -7.40
CA PHE A 100 3.86 -3.25 -7.88
C PHE A 100 2.92 -4.00 -6.96
N ASN A 101 2.07 -3.30 -6.24
CA ASN A 101 1.10 -3.96 -5.40
C ASN A 101 -0.33 -3.76 -5.91
N ILE A 102 -1.16 -4.78 -5.72
CA ILE A 102 -2.61 -4.63 -5.78
C ILE A 102 -3.12 -4.72 -4.35
N ARG A 103 -3.81 -3.67 -3.93
CA ARG A 103 -4.34 -3.56 -2.58
C ARG A 103 -5.81 -3.15 -2.58
N THR A 104 -6.46 -3.50 -1.51
CA THR A 104 -7.79 -2.96 -1.16
C THR A 104 -7.81 -2.44 0.27
N TYR A 105 -8.90 -1.82 0.63
CA TYR A 105 -9.10 -1.11 1.89
C TYR A 105 -10.01 -1.94 2.78
N VAL A 106 -9.60 -2.11 4.02
CA VAL A 106 -10.24 -3.02 4.96
C VAL A 106 -10.25 -2.41 6.35
N VAL A 107 -11.15 -2.90 7.19
CA VAL A 107 -11.25 -2.50 8.58
C VAL A 107 -11.41 -3.73 9.46
N LYS A 108 -10.77 -3.73 10.63
CA LYS A 108 -10.97 -4.74 11.68
C LYS A 108 -10.94 -4.07 13.04
N ASN A 109 -12.00 -4.30 13.84
CA ASN A 109 -12.14 -3.69 15.16
C ASN A 109 -12.00 -2.16 15.15
N GLY A 110 -12.53 -1.51 14.09
CA GLY A 110 -12.45 -0.06 13.90
C GLY A 110 -11.10 0.46 13.39
N VAL A 111 -10.06 -0.37 13.24
CA VAL A 111 -8.75 0.05 12.74
C VAL A 111 -8.71 -0.10 11.22
N PRO A 112 -8.70 1.02 10.45
CA PRO A 112 -8.61 0.97 9.00
C PRO A 112 -7.20 0.61 8.53
N GLY A 113 -7.11 -0.18 7.47
CA GLY A 113 -5.83 -0.60 6.91
C GLY A 113 -5.94 -1.04 5.46
N VAL A 114 -4.85 -1.60 4.95
CA VAL A 114 -4.80 -2.18 3.62
C VAL A 114 -4.66 -3.70 3.68
N PHE A 115 -5.21 -4.37 2.69
CA PHE A 115 -4.99 -5.79 2.42
C PHE A 115 -4.40 -5.94 1.01
N PHE A 116 -3.25 -6.62 0.91
CA PHE A 116 -2.60 -6.84 -0.38
C PHE A 116 -3.11 -8.11 -1.04
N LEU A 117 -3.73 -7.97 -2.21
CA LEU A 117 -4.09 -9.10 -3.07
C LEU A 117 -2.82 -9.71 -3.68
N THR A 118 -1.84 -8.86 -4.06
CA THR A 118 -0.51 -9.28 -4.50
C THR A 118 0.51 -8.16 -4.35
N LEU A 119 1.78 -8.57 -4.26
CA LEU A 119 2.95 -7.68 -4.32
C LEU A 119 3.95 -8.27 -5.32
N ASP A 120 4.12 -7.63 -6.45
CA ASP A 120 5.08 -8.04 -7.46
C ASP A 120 6.39 -7.27 -7.26
N ALA A 121 7.51 -7.99 -7.09
CA ALA A 121 8.81 -7.36 -6.84
C ALA A 121 9.95 -8.02 -7.61
N LYS A 122 10.98 -7.22 -7.94
CA LYS A 122 12.17 -7.69 -8.67
C LYS A 122 13.13 -8.52 -7.80
N SER A 123 13.04 -8.42 -6.48
CA SER A 123 13.94 -9.11 -5.56
C SER A 123 13.40 -10.47 -5.14
N ARG A 124 14.02 -11.57 -5.61
CA ARG A 124 13.65 -12.93 -5.18
C ARG A 124 13.86 -13.16 -3.69
N VAL A 125 14.94 -12.62 -3.15
CA VAL A 125 15.27 -12.74 -1.71
C VAL A 125 14.21 -12.04 -0.88
N THR A 126 13.82 -10.83 -1.28
CA THR A 126 12.75 -10.09 -0.61
C THR A 126 11.41 -10.85 -0.68
N CYS A 127 11.05 -11.39 -1.86
CA CYS A 127 9.81 -12.17 -2.02
C CYS A 127 9.79 -13.38 -1.08
N LEU A 128 10.87 -14.15 -1.02
CA LEU A 128 10.96 -15.33 -0.14
C LEU A 128 10.90 -14.95 1.34
N TYR A 129 11.69 -13.94 1.74
CA TYR A 129 11.75 -13.50 3.13
C TYR A 129 10.40 -12.91 3.60
N ALA A 130 9.80 -12.02 2.80
CA ALA A 130 8.54 -11.37 3.16
C ALA A 130 7.37 -12.35 3.21
N ASN A 131 7.29 -13.31 2.29
CA ASN A 131 6.29 -14.36 2.31
C ASN A 131 6.43 -15.26 3.56
N TRP A 132 7.67 -15.66 3.86
CA TRP A 132 7.94 -16.51 5.02
C TRP A 132 7.74 -15.75 6.34
N ARG A 133 8.27 -14.51 6.44
CA ARG A 133 8.30 -13.78 7.72
C ARG A 133 6.99 -13.07 8.04
N TYR A 134 6.33 -12.51 7.01
CA TYR A 134 5.16 -11.65 7.17
C TYR A 134 3.86 -12.24 6.61
N GLY A 135 3.92 -13.32 5.85
CA GLY A 135 2.75 -13.92 5.21
C GLY A 135 2.19 -13.06 4.05
N LEU A 136 3.01 -12.18 3.49
CA LEU A 136 2.64 -11.35 2.36
C LEU A 136 2.66 -12.15 1.05
N THR A 137 1.85 -11.76 0.08
CA THR A 137 1.68 -12.46 -1.21
C THR A 137 2.66 -11.96 -2.28
N TYR A 138 3.96 -11.88 -1.95
CA TYR A 138 4.98 -11.46 -2.91
C TYR A 138 5.18 -12.46 -4.03
N ARG A 139 5.22 -11.95 -5.26
CA ARG A 139 5.55 -12.69 -6.47
C ARG A 139 6.76 -12.09 -7.17
N TYR A 140 7.64 -12.93 -7.68
CA TYR A 140 8.78 -12.47 -8.45
C TYR A 140 8.33 -12.01 -9.84
N ALA A 141 8.60 -10.74 -10.15
CA ALA A 141 8.34 -10.13 -11.44
C ALA A 141 9.54 -9.27 -11.90
N LYS A 142 9.64 -9.04 -13.20
CA LYS A 142 10.58 -8.05 -13.74
C LYS A 142 9.95 -6.67 -13.61
N CYS A 143 10.23 -5.98 -12.50
CA CYS A 143 9.69 -4.66 -12.21
C CYS A 143 10.69 -3.55 -12.55
N SER A 144 10.19 -2.46 -13.11
CA SER A 144 10.96 -1.25 -13.41
C SER A 144 10.07 -0.02 -13.22
N VAL A 145 10.57 0.99 -12.51
CA VAL A 145 9.96 2.33 -12.43
C VAL A 145 11.07 3.34 -12.68
N LYS A 146 10.89 4.23 -13.66
CA LYS A 146 11.89 5.19 -14.13
C LYS A 146 11.26 6.56 -14.36
N GLY A 147 12.09 7.60 -14.43
CA GLY A 147 11.68 8.98 -14.68
C GLY A 147 11.82 9.85 -13.44
N GLU A 148 11.53 11.14 -13.61
CA GLU A 148 11.52 12.12 -12.53
C GLU A 148 10.09 12.66 -12.37
N PHE A 149 9.77 13.21 -11.20
CA PHE A 149 8.39 13.56 -10.85
C PHE A 149 7.77 14.52 -11.87
N ASP A 150 8.47 15.59 -12.21
CA ASP A 150 7.95 16.66 -13.05
C ASP A 150 7.84 16.24 -14.55
N GLU A 151 8.64 15.24 -14.96
CA GLU A 151 8.62 14.66 -16.31
C GLU A 151 7.67 13.47 -16.44
N GLY A 152 7.28 12.90 -15.31
CA GLY A 152 6.45 11.70 -15.20
C GLY A 152 7.25 10.42 -15.01
N TYR A 153 6.53 9.36 -14.63
CA TYR A 153 7.08 8.03 -14.41
C TYR A 153 6.67 7.08 -15.53
N ARG A 154 7.59 6.20 -15.89
CA ARG A 154 7.35 5.01 -16.75
C ARG A 154 7.55 3.77 -15.90
N TRP A 155 6.61 2.87 -15.95
CA TRP A 155 6.63 1.67 -15.12
C TRP A 155 6.21 0.43 -15.91
N SER A 156 6.84 -0.69 -15.58
CA SER A 156 6.51 -2.00 -16.15
C SER A 156 6.76 -3.11 -15.15
N SER A 157 5.86 -4.07 -15.10
CA SER A 157 6.00 -5.32 -14.35
C SER A 157 5.55 -6.48 -15.22
N VAL A 158 6.33 -7.56 -15.24
CA VAL A 158 5.93 -8.82 -15.90
C VAL A 158 6.37 -9.99 -15.04
N ARG A 159 5.43 -10.81 -14.62
CA ARG A 159 5.69 -12.06 -13.89
C ARG A 159 6.31 -13.09 -14.82
N LYS A 160 7.37 -13.76 -14.37
CA LYS A 160 8.00 -14.81 -15.17
C LYS A 160 7.17 -16.09 -15.28
N LYS A 161 6.29 -16.35 -14.32
CA LYS A 161 5.56 -17.63 -14.22
C LYS A 161 4.39 -17.70 -15.18
N ASP A 162 3.63 -16.62 -15.30
CA ASP A 162 2.33 -16.59 -15.98
C ASP A 162 2.21 -15.45 -17.00
N GLY A 163 3.22 -14.58 -17.11
CA GLY A 163 3.22 -13.44 -18.04
C GLY A 163 2.35 -12.27 -17.62
N VAL A 164 1.63 -12.39 -16.49
CA VAL A 164 0.76 -11.33 -15.98
C VAL A 164 1.56 -10.08 -15.66
N GLY A 165 1.07 -8.91 -16.03
CA GLY A 165 1.83 -7.68 -15.87
C GLY A 165 1.03 -6.39 -15.97
N LEU A 166 1.76 -5.29 -15.84
CA LEU A 166 1.29 -3.93 -16.01
C LEU A 166 2.36 -3.12 -16.73
N ASN A 167 1.98 -2.36 -17.75
CA ASN A 167 2.91 -1.51 -18.49
C ASN A 167 2.26 -0.17 -18.82
N GLY A 168 2.97 0.93 -18.52
CA GLY A 168 2.45 2.27 -18.80
C GLY A 168 3.32 3.39 -18.27
N SER A 169 2.73 4.57 -18.22
CA SER A 169 3.36 5.80 -17.72
C SER A 169 2.33 6.71 -17.06
N SER A 170 2.81 7.63 -16.24
CA SER A 170 2.00 8.67 -15.60
C SER A 170 2.71 10.01 -15.62
N LYS A 171 1.94 11.10 -15.64
CA LYS A 171 2.43 12.48 -15.56
C LYS A 171 1.60 13.29 -14.58
N PRO A 172 2.21 14.20 -13.78
CA PRO A 172 1.47 15.08 -12.91
C PRO A 172 0.65 16.09 -13.71
N THR A 173 -0.57 16.40 -13.25
CA THR A 173 -1.49 17.37 -13.88
C THR A 173 -1.91 18.50 -12.96
N SER A 174 -1.55 18.45 -11.67
CA SER A 174 -1.84 19.50 -10.70
C SER A 174 -0.66 19.76 -9.76
N GLU A 175 -0.75 20.84 -8.98
CA GLU A 175 0.17 21.10 -7.88
C GLU A 175 0.05 20.04 -6.78
N VAL A 176 1.15 19.84 -6.04
CA VAL A 176 1.19 18.89 -4.92
C VAL A 176 0.42 19.45 -3.72
N ARG A 177 -0.33 18.58 -3.06
CA ARG A 177 -1.14 18.89 -1.87
C ARG A 177 -1.22 17.70 -0.92
N GLN A 178 -1.76 17.90 0.26
CA GLN A 178 -2.12 16.84 1.19
C GLN A 178 -3.63 16.62 1.19
N ALA A 179 -4.07 15.39 1.43
CA ALA A 179 -5.48 15.06 1.53
C ALA A 179 -6.09 15.57 2.83
N ASN A 180 -7.31 16.09 2.74
CA ASN A 180 -8.09 16.50 3.91
C ASN A 180 -8.90 15.31 4.44
N PRO A 181 -9.06 15.19 5.78
CA PRO A 181 -9.96 14.20 6.35
C PRO A 181 -11.36 14.25 5.73
N GLY A 182 -11.94 13.09 5.42
CA GLY A 182 -13.26 12.98 4.81
C GLY A 182 -13.29 13.00 3.29
N THR A 183 -12.16 13.22 2.61
CA THR A 183 -12.06 13.08 1.15
C THR A 183 -11.69 11.66 0.73
N LEU A 184 -11.96 11.32 -0.52
CA LEU A 184 -11.58 10.03 -1.10
C LEU A 184 -10.07 9.83 -1.05
N GLU A 185 -9.26 10.84 -1.35
CA GLU A 185 -7.80 10.76 -1.34
C GLU A 185 -7.27 10.47 0.07
N TYR A 186 -7.87 11.07 1.09
CA TYR A 186 -7.54 10.74 2.48
C TYR A 186 -7.83 9.27 2.78
N PHE A 187 -8.99 8.77 2.35
CA PHE A 187 -9.34 7.36 2.46
C PHE A 187 -8.37 6.44 1.73
N LEU A 188 -7.93 6.80 0.52
CA LEU A 188 -7.04 5.99 -0.31
C LEU A 188 -5.58 5.99 0.17
N PHE A 189 -5.10 7.10 0.77
CA PHE A 189 -3.67 7.27 1.03
C PHE A 189 -3.29 7.15 2.49
N GLU A 190 -4.12 7.66 3.42
CA GLU A 190 -3.76 7.77 4.82
C GLU A 190 -4.07 6.46 5.57
N ARG A 191 -3.27 5.43 5.26
CA ARG A 191 -3.39 4.07 5.81
C ARG A 191 -2.12 3.71 6.57
N TYR A 192 -2.27 3.50 7.88
CA TYR A 192 -1.17 3.30 8.81
C TYR A 192 -1.14 1.88 9.38
N SER A 193 -1.90 0.98 8.78
CA SER A 193 -1.91 -0.44 9.12
C SER A 193 -2.12 -1.33 7.91
N LEU A 194 -1.73 -2.58 8.03
CA LEU A 194 -1.95 -3.61 7.02
C LEU A 194 -2.38 -4.92 7.65
N TYR A 195 -3.17 -5.68 6.92
CA TYR A 195 -3.64 -7.01 7.30
C TYR A 195 -3.12 -8.07 6.35
N THR A 196 -2.87 -9.26 6.85
CA THR A 196 -2.46 -10.41 6.04
C THR A 196 -2.88 -11.72 6.70
N VAL A 197 -2.94 -12.80 5.92
CA VAL A 197 -3.19 -14.15 6.44
C VAL A 197 -1.89 -14.93 6.45
N ARG A 198 -1.50 -15.46 7.61
CA ARG A 198 -0.34 -16.31 7.77
C ARG A 198 -0.72 -17.57 8.54
N LYS A 199 -0.44 -18.74 7.95
CA LYS A 199 -0.80 -20.04 8.54
C LYS A 199 -2.29 -20.13 8.95
N GLY A 200 -3.18 -19.62 8.11
CA GLY A 200 -4.62 -19.61 8.34
C GLY A 200 -5.13 -18.64 9.41
N LYS A 201 -4.28 -17.77 9.95
CA LYS A 201 -4.65 -16.76 10.96
C LYS A 201 -4.46 -15.36 10.41
N LEU A 202 -5.40 -14.48 10.73
CA LEU A 202 -5.29 -13.05 10.42
C LEU A 202 -4.19 -12.41 11.28
N HIS A 203 -3.35 -11.60 10.64
CA HIS A 203 -2.31 -10.82 11.29
C HIS A 203 -2.49 -9.34 10.96
N HIS A 204 -2.12 -8.50 11.90
CA HIS A 204 -2.11 -7.05 11.79
C HIS A 204 -0.69 -6.51 11.96
N GLY A 205 -0.30 -5.57 11.12
CA GLY A 205 0.95 -4.84 11.22
C GLY A 205 0.74 -3.34 11.15
N TYR A 206 1.56 -2.59 11.87
CA TYR A 206 1.55 -1.13 11.84
C TYR A 206 2.59 -0.61 10.88
N THR A 207 2.22 0.45 10.19
CA THR A 207 3.07 1.19 9.26
C THR A 207 2.98 2.68 9.62
N HIS A 208 4.11 3.34 9.73
CA HIS A 208 4.15 4.78 9.94
C HIS A 208 4.82 5.47 8.77
N HIS A 209 4.20 6.52 8.30
CA HIS A 209 4.73 7.53 7.39
C HIS A 209 4.10 8.87 7.73
N LEU A 210 4.69 9.97 7.29
CA LEU A 210 4.04 11.28 7.33
C LEU A 210 2.91 11.33 6.30
N LYS A 211 1.99 12.31 6.43
CA LYS A 211 0.94 12.53 5.44
C LYS A 211 1.52 12.62 4.03
N TRP A 212 0.82 12.01 3.10
CA TRP A 212 1.23 12.03 1.70
C TRP A 212 1.16 13.42 1.09
N TRP A 213 2.23 13.80 0.40
CA TRP A 213 2.20 14.85 -0.61
C TRP A 213 1.94 14.19 -1.96
N TYR A 214 0.82 14.53 -2.59
CA TYR A 214 0.38 13.94 -3.85
C TYR A 214 -0.15 15.02 -4.80
N CYS A 215 -0.27 14.69 -6.08
CA CYS A 215 -0.95 15.49 -7.09
C CYS A 215 -1.87 14.60 -7.92
N ASP A 216 -2.82 15.21 -8.63
CA ASP A 216 -3.56 14.55 -9.68
C ASP A 216 -2.61 14.23 -10.83
N ALA A 217 -2.92 13.19 -11.57
CA ALA A 217 -2.09 12.73 -12.67
C ALA A 217 -2.96 12.19 -13.82
N GLU A 218 -2.36 12.08 -14.98
CA GLU A 218 -2.85 11.30 -16.09
C GLU A 218 -1.98 10.06 -16.27
N ALA A 219 -2.54 8.98 -16.82
CA ALA A 219 -1.79 7.78 -17.14
C ALA A 219 -2.12 7.27 -18.55
N SER A 220 -1.12 6.66 -19.17
CA SER A 220 -1.28 5.88 -20.39
C SER A 220 -0.85 4.45 -20.12
N ILE A 221 -1.81 3.53 -20.13
CA ILE A 221 -1.62 2.12 -19.78
C ILE A 221 -1.81 1.29 -21.05
N SER A 222 -0.79 0.56 -21.45
CA SER A 222 -0.83 -0.31 -22.63
C SER A 222 -1.20 -1.75 -22.32
N GLU A 223 -1.05 -2.16 -21.05
CA GLU A 223 -1.37 -3.50 -20.56
C GLU A 223 -1.63 -3.46 -19.05
N ASN A 224 -2.68 -4.12 -18.58
CA ASN A 224 -2.97 -4.29 -17.15
C ASN A 224 -3.61 -5.65 -16.82
N SER A 225 -3.04 -6.72 -17.36
CA SER A 225 -3.44 -8.08 -16.99
C SER A 225 -3.24 -8.39 -15.49
N LEU A 226 -2.45 -7.55 -14.80
CA LEU A 226 -2.24 -7.67 -13.36
C LEU A 226 -3.55 -7.41 -12.57
N VAL A 227 -4.30 -6.36 -12.88
CA VAL A 227 -5.60 -6.07 -12.27
C VAL A 227 -6.68 -7.01 -12.82
N GLU A 228 -6.70 -7.24 -14.15
CA GLU A 228 -7.67 -8.13 -14.81
C GLU A 228 -7.69 -9.56 -14.21
N SER A 229 -6.53 -10.05 -13.77
CA SER A 229 -6.40 -11.40 -13.18
C SER A 229 -7.23 -11.65 -11.92
N TYR A 230 -7.81 -10.58 -11.34
CA TYR A 230 -8.64 -10.66 -10.14
C TYR A 230 -10.15 -10.69 -10.42
N ASN A 231 -10.59 -10.48 -11.68
CA ASN A 231 -12.01 -10.53 -12.08
C ASN A 231 -12.94 -9.67 -11.21
N LEU A 232 -12.54 -8.41 -10.96
CA LEU A 232 -13.25 -7.48 -10.07
C LEU A 232 -14.40 -6.71 -10.75
N GLY A 233 -14.87 -7.13 -11.91
CA GLY A 233 -15.92 -6.46 -12.65
C GLY A 233 -15.49 -5.17 -13.37
N ILE A 234 -14.18 -4.88 -13.42
CA ILE A 234 -13.63 -3.72 -14.11
C ILE A 234 -13.74 -3.94 -15.62
N SER A 235 -14.46 -3.08 -16.32
CA SER A 235 -14.69 -3.20 -17.76
C SER A 235 -13.43 -2.96 -18.61
N ASP A 236 -12.57 -2.05 -18.15
CA ASP A 236 -11.29 -1.73 -18.78
C ASP A 236 -10.25 -1.39 -17.70
N ALA A 237 -9.36 -2.34 -17.42
CA ALA A 237 -8.30 -2.17 -16.42
C ALA A 237 -7.21 -1.18 -16.88
N THR A 238 -7.21 -0.75 -18.14
CA THR A 238 -6.28 0.29 -18.63
C THR A 238 -6.77 1.71 -18.37
N THR A 239 -8.00 1.87 -17.89
CA THR A 239 -8.64 3.16 -17.61
C THR A 239 -9.00 3.28 -16.12
N PRO A 240 -8.06 3.61 -15.23
CA PRO A 240 -8.36 3.86 -13.82
C PRO A 240 -9.20 5.13 -13.67
N GLU A 241 -10.14 5.11 -12.71
CA GLU A 241 -11.01 6.24 -12.43
C GLU A 241 -10.29 7.37 -11.68
N PHE A 242 -9.31 7.00 -10.84
CA PHE A 242 -8.54 7.96 -10.06
C PHE A 242 -7.05 7.69 -10.21
N ILE A 243 -6.32 8.72 -10.61
CA ILE A 243 -4.90 8.64 -10.89
C ILE A 243 -4.17 9.74 -10.13
N HIS A 244 -3.20 9.34 -9.30
CA HIS A 244 -2.40 10.29 -8.54
C HIS A 244 -0.92 9.91 -8.57
N MET A 245 -0.07 10.88 -8.29
CA MET A 245 1.38 10.68 -8.18
C MET A 245 1.92 11.27 -6.88
N SER A 246 3.01 10.67 -6.39
CA SER A 246 3.78 11.19 -5.25
C SER A 246 5.28 10.99 -5.48
N LYS A 247 6.07 11.93 -4.96
CA LYS A 247 7.54 11.78 -4.87
C LYS A 247 7.93 10.68 -3.88
N GLY A 248 7.10 10.44 -2.87
CA GLY A 248 7.25 9.36 -1.91
C GLY A 248 7.30 9.80 -0.46
N VAL A 249 7.45 8.83 0.43
CA VAL A 249 7.53 8.98 1.89
C VAL A 249 8.57 8.04 2.49
N ASN A 250 9.07 8.41 3.68
CA ASN A 250 9.85 7.52 4.52
C ASN A 250 8.92 6.70 5.39
N VAL A 251 9.19 5.41 5.50
CA VAL A 251 8.30 4.46 6.16
C VAL A 251 9.06 3.64 7.20
N VAL A 252 8.43 3.41 8.34
CA VAL A 252 8.86 2.40 9.31
C VAL A 252 7.71 1.45 9.62
N THR A 253 8.04 0.19 9.91
CA THR A 253 7.04 -0.85 10.18
C THR A 253 7.40 -1.63 11.43
N TRP A 254 6.37 -2.22 12.05
CA TRP A 254 6.49 -3.08 13.23
C TRP A 254 6.30 -4.54 12.88
N HIS A 255 6.45 -5.40 13.87
CA HIS A 255 6.13 -6.83 13.70
C HIS A 255 4.65 -7.02 13.36
N MET A 256 4.40 -7.97 12.47
CA MET A 256 3.05 -8.51 12.26
C MET A 256 2.67 -9.34 13.48
N LEU A 257 1.54 -9.03 14.09
CA LEU A 257 1.01 -9.73 15.26
C LEU A 257 -0.25 -10.50 14.85
N PRO A 258 -0.44 -11.74 15.33
CA PRO A 258 -1.68 -12.45 15.12
C PRO A 258 -2.82 -11.67 15.81
N LEU A 259 -3.94 -11.53 15.13
CA LEU A 259 -5.18 -11.11 15.76
C LEU A 259 -5.83 -12.34 16.38
N GLU A 260 -6.14 -12.25 17.67
CA GLU A 260 -6.95 -13.27 18.33
C GLU A 260 -8.36 -13.18 17.72
N GLY A 261 -8.86 -14.32 17.23
CA GLY A 261 -10.24 -14.40 16.76
C GLY A 261 -11.16 -14.01 17.89
N ALA A 262 -12.18 -13.21 17.60
CA ALA A 262 -13.29 -13.05 18.54
C ALA A 262 -13.87 -14.45 18.77
N SER A 263 -13.68 -14.96 20.00
CA SER A 263 -14.28 -16.21 20.49
C SER A 263 -15.79 -16.05 20.61
#